data_308275525409e8a9d087cdffa06a99c0
#
_entry.id   308275525409e8a9d087cdffa06a99c0
#
_cell.length_a   1.000
_cell.length_b   1.000
_cell.length_c   1.000
_cell.angle_alpha   90.00
_cell.angle_beta   90.00
_cell.angle_gamma   90.00
#
_symmetry.space_group_name_H-M   'P 1'
#
loop_
_entity.id
_entity.type
_entity.pdbx_description
1 polymer ?
#
loop_
_entity_poly.entity_id
_entity_poly.type
_entity_poly.pdbx_seq_one_letter_code
_entity_poly.pdbx_strand_id
1 'polypeptide(L)'
;MVHLLELQLELKIPETKKEILENAEKSVAEVEKQYKAGEIINEERYRKTVSIWAEATEKVTKDMMDNLDEFNPVYMMANSGARGSIAQMRQLGGMRGLMADTQGRIIEMPIKANFREGLNILEFFMSSHGARKGLADTALRTADSGYLTRRLVDISHEVIVNHDDCGCEHGIVVSDLMDAGEVIEKLSERIYGRTLAKDLIHNGEVIATRNTLINDELIKKIEELDIREVEIRTPLTCKLEKGVCRKCYGLDLSNHKEILKGEAVGVIAAQSIGEPGTQLTMRTFHTGGVATAASVQSDYKADVSGKVKFRNIETLVNEEGKEIVVSQNGRLIIGKHRYEIQSGSTLHVKDGDTVKKG
;
A
#
# COMPACT_ATOMS: atom_id res chain seq x y z
N MET A 1 22.57 -20.17 -11.16
CA MET A 1 23.61 -19.44 -10.41
C MET A 1 24.39 -18.50 -11.32
N VAL A 2 24.77 -18.88 -12.56
CA VAL A 2 25.47 -18.02 -13.53
C VAL A 2 24.65 -16.77 -13.92
N HIS A 3 23.37 -16.89 -14.23
CA HIS A 3 22.47 -15.77 -14.56
C HIS A 3 22.32 -14.72 -13.45
N LEU A 4 22.41 -15.13 -12.18
CA LEU A 4 22.37 -14.17 -11.04
C LEU A 4 23.65 -13.33 -10.96
N LEU A 5 24.78 -13.90 -11.34
CA LEU A 5 26.08 -13.20 -11.40
C LEU A 5 26.12 -12.22 -12.58
N GLU A 6 25.57 -12.59 -13.74
CA GLU A 6 25.45 -11.71 -14.90
C GLU A 6 24.56 -10.50 -14.62
N LEU A 7 23.39 -10.68 -14.01
CA LEU A 7 22.49 -9.61 -13.60
C LEU A 7 23.14 -8.64 -12.57
N GLN A 8 24.02 -9.16 -11.70
CA GLN A 8 24.78 -8.31 -10.78
C GLN A 8 25.84 -7.46 -11.49
N LEU A 9 26.41 -7.92 -12.60
CA LEU A 9 27.40 -7.18 -13.37
C LEU A 9 26.81 -6.01 -14.17
N GLU A 10 25.53 -6.06 -14.50
CA GLU A 10 24.83 -5.02 -15.27
C GLU A 10 24.43 -3.80 -14.43
N LEU A 11 24.31 -3.96 -13.10
CA LEU A 11 24.00 -2.85 -12.18
C LEU A 11 25.31 -2.11 -11.83
N LYS A 12 25.51 -0.93 -12.38
CA LYS A 12 26.67 -0.08 -12.04
C LYS A 12 26.46 0.56 -10.67
N ILE A 13 27.53 0.59 -9.87
CA ILE A 13 27.54 1.30 -8.59
C ILE A 13 27.75 2.79 -8.91
N PRO A 14 26.91 3.72 -8.37
CA PRO A 14 27.09 5.15 -8.58
C PRO A 14 28.44 5.63 -8.05
N GLU A 15 29.19 6.40 -8.84
CA GLU A 15 30.46 6.99 -8.41
C GLU A 15 30.28 7.99 -7.26
N THR A 16 29.15 8.69 -7.24
CA THR A 16 28.72 9.65 -6.22
C THR A 16 28.42 9.03 -4.86
N LYS A 17 28.26 7.69 -4.78
CA LYS A 17 27.95 6.98 -3.53
C LYS A 17 28.92 7.31 -2.41
N LYS A 18 30.22 7.36 -2.69
CA LYS A 18 31.25 7.63 -1.68
C LYS A 18 31.10 9.03 -1.08
N GLU A 19 30.87 10.03 -1.93
CA GLU A 19 30.68 11.42 -1.50
C GLU A 19 29.41 11.59 -0.66
N ILE A 20 28.30 10.97 -1.05
CA ILE A 20 27.04 11.00 -0.30
C ILE A 20 27.22 10.38 1.08
N LEU A 21 27.92 9.24 1.17
CA LEU A 21 28.18 8.56 2.44
C LEU A 21 29.09 9.40 3.36
N GLU A 22 30.16 10.00 2.83
CA GLU A 22 31.04 10.88 3.61
C GLU A 22 30.32 12.11 4.14
N ASN A 23 29.45 12.70 3.36
CA ASN A 23 28.64 13.83 3.79
C ASN A 23 27.63 13.42 4.89
N ALA A 24 27.00 12.27 4.75
CA ALA A 24 26.13 11.72 5.78
C ALA A 24 26.88 11.43 7.08
N GLU A 25 28.09 10.87 7.02
CA GLU A 25 28.94 10.63 8.18
C GLU A 25 29.32 11.94 8.92
N LYS A 26 29.65 12.98 8.16
CA LYS A 26 29.94 14.30 8.75
C LYS A 26 28.74 14.86 9.48
N SER A 27 27.55 14.77 8.88
CA SER A 27 26.30 15.22 9.51
C SER A 27 25.96 14.43 10.76
N VAL A 28 26.13 13.11 10.75
CA VAL A 28 25.94 12.27 11.93
C VAL A 28 26.95 12.61 13.03
N ALA A 29 28.21 12.83 12.69
CA ALA A 29 29.23 13.23 13.65
C ALA A 29 28.91 14.60 14.31
N GLU A 30 28.27 15.50 13.58
CA GLU A 30 27.81 16.79 14.10
C GLU A 30 26.65 16.63 15.10
N VAL A 31 25.67 15.78 14.77
CA VAL A 31 24.59 15.41 15.69
C VAL A 31 25.14 14.75 16.97
N GLU A 32 26.16 13.92 16.84
CA GLU A 32 26.80 13.27 17.98
C GLU A 32 27.57 14.27 18.86
N LYS A 33 28.18 15.32 18.28
CA LYS A 33 28.79 16.43 19.03
C LYS A 33 27.74 17.23 19.81
N GLN A 34 26.60 17.55 19.18
CA GLN A 34 25.49 18.23 19.86
C GLN A 34 24.95 17.42 21.05
N TYR A 35 24.83 16.11 20.89
CA TYR A 35 24.44 15.21 21.99
C TYR A 35 25.47 15.22 23.12
N LYS A 36 26.77 15.11 22.81
CA LYS A 36 27.86 15.18 23.84
C LYS A 36 27.94 16.53 24.51
N ALA A 37 27.56 17.62 23.83
CA ALA A 37 27.45 18.95 24.42
C ALA A 37 26.20 19.11 25.32
N GLY A 38 25.27 18.17 25.32
CA GLY A 38 24.02 18.22 26.07
C GLY A 38 22.93 19.09 25.47
N GLU A 39 23.06 19.49 24.18
CA GLU A 39 22.10 20.33 23.47
C GLU A 39 20.84 19.56 23.06
N ILE A 40 20.97 18.25 22.82
CA ILE A 40 19.90 17.37 22.38
C ILE A 40 19.79 16.13 23.28
N ILE A 41 18.57 15.59 23.39
CA ILE A 41 18.31 14.35 24.13
C ILE A 41 18.62 13.13 23.25
N ASN A 42 18.81 11.96 23.89
CA ASN A 42 19.16 10.73 23.17
C ASN A 42 18.13 10.33 22.11
N GLU A 43 16.85 10.55 22.35
CA GLU A 43 15.79 10.22 21.39
C GLU A 43 15.81 11.12 20.16
N GLU A 44 16.13 12.40 20.34
CA GLU A 44 16.31 13.33 19.24
C GLU A 44 17.57 13.01 18.43
N ARG A 45 18.67 12.65 19.09
CA ARG A 45 19.87 12.14 18.43
C ARG A 45 19.55 10.95 17.55
N TYR A 46 18.83 9.95 18.11
CA TYR A 46 18.39 8.76 17.37
C TYR A 46 17.57 9.12 16.14
N ARG A 47 16.53 9.96 16.30
CA ARG A 47 15.68 10.38 15.17
C ARG A 47 16.47 11.09 14.08
N LYS A 48 17.32 12.06 14.46
CA LYS A 48 18.16 12.80 13.51
C LYS A 48 19.11 11.86 12.75
N THR A 49 19.76 10.94 13.44
CA THR A 49 20.68 9.96 12.84
C THR A 49 19.95 9.06 11.84
N VAL A 50 18.79 8.52 12.20
CA VAL A 50 17.98 7.68 11.31
C VAL A 50 17.51 8.47 10.10
N SER A 51 17.09 9.73 10.28
CA SER A 51 16.65 10.60 9.18
C SER A 51 17.78 10.90 8.19
N ILE A 52 19.00 11.20 8.67
CA ILE A 52 20.16 11.46 7.82
C ILE A 52 20.49 10.22 6.95
N TRP A 53 20.49 9.04 7.56
CA TRP A 53 20.77 7.81 6.82
C TRP A 53 19.65 7.41 5.86
N ALA A 54 18.40 7.69 6.20
CA ALA A 54 17.27 7.49 5.29
C ALA A 54 17.38 8.38 4.05
N GLU A 55 17.68 9.67 4.24
CA GLU A 55 17.90 10.62 3.16
C GLU A 55 19.11 10.25 2.29
N ALA A 56 20.22 9.84 2.90
CA ALA A 56 21.39 9.35 2.16
C ALA A 56 21.06 8.12 1.31
N THR A 57 20.27 7.19 1.86
CA THR A 57 19.81 5.99 1.15
C THR A 57 18.96 6.35 -0.06
N GLU A 58 18.10 7.35 0.08
CA GLU A 58 17.21 7.81 -0.99
C GLU A 58 17.99 8.52 -2.11
N LYS A 59 18.97 9.37 -1.74
CA LYS A 59 19.89 10.01 -2.70
C LYS A 59 20.69 8.98 -3.51
N VAL A 60 21.27 7.98 -2.84
CA VAL A 60 22.00 6.89 -3.53
C VAL A 60 21.06 6.10 -4.45
N THR A 61 19.82 5.89 -4.04
CA THR A 61 18.82 5.18 -4.85
C THR A 61 18.48 5.97 -6.11
N LYS A 62 18.28 7.28 -5.97
CA LYS A 62 17.96 8.16 -7.09
C LYS A 62 19.13 8.21 -8.07
N ASP A 63 20.35 8.45 -7.59
CA ASP A 63 21.53 8.46 -8.43
C ASP A 63 21.77 7.12 -9.16
N MET A 64 21.49 6.00 -8.49
CA MET A 64 21.57 4.68 -9.12
C MET A 64 20.54 4.56 -10.25
N MET A 65 19.32 5.02 -10.06
CA MET A 65 18.25 4.95 -11.07
C MET A 65 18.53 5.87 -12.25
N ASP A 66 19.03 7.10 -11.99
CA ASP A 66 19.34 8.09 -13.02
C ASP A 66 20.54 7.66 -13.90
N ASN A 67 21.42 6.83 -13.36
CA ASN A 67 22.60 6.30 -14.08
C ASN A 67 22.35 4.93 -14.75
N LEU A 68 21.15 4.36 -14.64
CA LEU A 68 20.79 3.12 -15.32
C LEU A 68 20.32 3.39 -16.74
N ASP A 69 20.76 2.55 -17.67
CA ASP A 69 20.27 2.56 -19.03
C ASP A 69 18.83 2.05 -19.07
N GLU A 70 17.96 2.72 -19.82
CA GLU A 70 16.55 2.30 -20.01
C GLU A 70 16.42 0.89 -20.62
N PHE A 71 17.41 0.47 -21.42
CA PHE A 71 17.50 -0.87 -22.02
C PHE A 71 18.18 -1.91 -21.13
N ASN A 72 18.54 -1.53 -19.89
CA ASN A 72 19.08 -2.48 -18.94
C ASN A 72 18.00 -3.53 -18.58
N PRO A 73 18.29 -4.85 -18.71
CA PRO A 73 17.28 -5.90 -18.46
C PRO A 73 16.67 -5.85 -17.05
N VAL A 74 17.48 -5.49 -16.04
CA VAL A 74 17.00 -5.37 -14.65
C VAL A 74 16.07 -4.18 -14.49
N TYR A 75 16.43 -3.05 -15.12
CA TYR A 75 15.59 -1.86 -15.12
C TYR A 75 14.23 -2.14 -15.82
N MET A 76 14.28 -2.75 -17.01
CA MET A 76 13.07 -3.09 -17.76
C MET A 76 12.14 -4.02 -16.97
N MET A 77 12.68 -5.05 -16.31
CA MET A 77 11.88 -5.96 -15.47
C MET A 77 11.24 -5.26 -14.27
N ALA A 78 11.97 -4.38 -13.60
CA ALA A 78 11.45 -3.67 -12.43
C ALA A 78 10.47 -2.55 -12.81
N ASN A 79 10.74 -1.81 -13.89
CA ASN A 79 9.90 -0.71 -14.35
C ASN A 79 8.57 -1.20 -14.95
N SER A 80 8.59 -2.33 -15.65
CA SER A 80 7.36 -2.96 -16.17
C SER A 80 6.49 -3.61 -15.10
N GLY A 81 6.98 -3.72 -13.85
CA GLY A 81 6.29 -4.42 -12.78
C GLY A 81 6.26 -5.95 -12.91
N ALA A 82 6.91 -6.52 -13.96
CA ALA A 82 6.89 -7.97 -14.19
C ALA A 82 7.62 -8.72 -13.07
N ARG A 83 8.78 -8.22 -12.63
CA ARG A 83 9.55 -8.83 -11.54
C ARG A 83 10.50 -7.83 -10.91
N GLY A 84 10.63 -7.89 -9.59
CA GLY A 84 11.53 -7.01 -8.85
C GLY A 84 10.90 -5.70 -8.42
N SER A 85 11.66 -4.91 -7.68
CA SER A 85 11.29 -3.58 -7.22
C SER A 85 12.53 -2.70 -7.12
N ILE A 86 12.36 -1.39 -7.13
CA ILE A 86 13.45 -0.41 -6.92
C ILE A 86 14.20 -0.69 -5.61
N ALA A 87 13.48 -1.10 -4.55
CA ALA A 87 14.08 -1.45 -3.28
C ALA A 87 15.04 -2.66 -3.36
N GLN A 88 14.73 -3.64 -4.22
CA GLN A 88 15.61 -4.78 -4.46
C GLN A 88 16.83 -4.38 -5.30
N MET A 89 16.63 -3.56 -6.33
CA MET A 89 17.73 -3.02 -7.14
C MET A 89 18.71 -2.20 -6.29
N ARG A 90 18.19 -1.36 -5.38
CA ARG A 90 18.98 -0.60 -4.41
C ARG A 90 19.89 -1.50 -3.59
N GLN A 91 19.39 -2.63 -3.09
CA GLN A 91 20.20 -3.56 -2.31
C GLN A 91 21.32 -4.23 -3.14
N LEU A 92 21.13 -4.37 -4.44
CA LEU A 92 22.12 -4.97 -5.35
C LEU A 92 23.21 -3.99 -5.78
N GLY A 93 22.85 -2.77 -6.19
CA GLY A 93 23.78 -1.79 -6.79
C GLY A 93 23.98 -0.49 -6.01
N GLY A 94 23.07 -0.13 -5.11
CA GLY A 94 23.14 1.08 -4.29
C GLY A 94 23.74 0.83 -2.92
N MET A 95 22.91 0.93 -1.88
CA MET A 95 23.25 0.53 -0.50
C MET A 95 22.06 -0.19 0.15
N ARG A 96 22.34 -1.09 1.07
CA ARG A 96 21.28 -1.81 1.76
C ARG A 96 20.48 -0.92 2.71
N GLY A 97 21.14 0.01 3.40
CA GLY A 97 20.53 1.01 4.24
C GLY A 97 20.26 0.55 5.67
N LEU A 98 19.27 1.16 6.31
CA LEU A 98 18.91 0.90 7.70
C LEU A 98 18.21 -0.45 7.84
N MET A 99 18.52 -1.15 8.91
CA MET A 99 17.94 -2.46 9.25
C MET A 99 17.09 -2.37 10.51
N ALA A 100 16.05 -3.19 10.58
CA ALA A 100 15.27 -3.34 11.79
C ALA A 100 15.83 -4.50 12.65
N ASP A 101 15.86 -4.29 13.96
CA ASP A 101 16.13 -5.33 14.95
C ASP A 101 14.98 -6.33 15.08
N THR A 102 15.18 -7.39 15.83
CA THR A 102 14.16 -8.41 16.11
C THR A 102 12.90 -7.84 16.78
N GLN A 103 13.01 -6.73 17.51
CA GLN A 103 11.90 -6.00 18.12
C GLN A 103 11.21 -5.01 17.19
N GLY A 104 11.74 -4.81 15.96
CA GLY A 104 11.20 -3.85 14.99
C GLY A 104 11.78 -2.43 15.13
N ARG A 105 12.70 -2.18 16.08
CA ARG A 105 13.40 -0.89 16.20
C ARG A 105 14.45 -0.78 15.10
N ILE A 106 14.64 0.40 14.56
CA ILE A 106 15.65 0.66 13.53
C ILE A 106 17.02 0.74 14.19
N ILE A 107 17.99 0.02 13.66
CA ILE A 107 19.38 0.08 14.11
C ILE A 107 20.01 1.35 13.54
N GLU A 108 20.61 2.19 14.41
CA GLU A 108 21.18 3.50 14.02
C GLU A 108 22.32 3.38 13.00
N MET A 109 23.00 2.24 13.00
CA MET A 109 24.11 1.96 12.10
C MET A 109 23.58 1.36 10.78
N PRO A 110 23.70 2.05 9.62
CA PRO A 110 23.25 1.53 8.36
C PRO A 110 24.25 0.53 7.77
N ILE A 111 23.75 -0.35 6.92
CA ILE A 111 24.58 -1.17 6.03
C ILE A 111 24.91 -0.33 4.79
N LYS A 112 26.13 0.15 4.70
CA LYS A 112 26.62 1.01 3.60
C LYS A 112 26.91 0.23 2.34
N ALA A 113 27.32 -1.04 2.49
CA ALA A 113 27.61 -1.92 1.38
C ALA A 113 26.34 -2.39 0.67
N ASN A 114 26.49 -2.77 -0.57
CA ASN A 114 25.52 -3.51 -1.37
C ASN A 114 25.94 -4.96 -1.54
N PHE A 115 25.09 -5.79 -2.11
CA PHE A 115 25.42 -7.20 -2.32
C PHE A 115 26.51 -7.42 -3.38
N ARG A 116 26.72 -6.47 -4.31
CA ARG A 116 27.77 -6.54 -5.31
C ARG A 116 29.15 -6.28 -4.70
N GLU A 117 29.27 -5.29 -3.80
CA GLU A 117 30.50 -5.00 -3.06
C GLU A 117 30.85 -6.08 -2.04
N GLY A 118 29.83 -6.78 -1.55
CA GLY A 118 29.92 -7.71 -0.45
C GLY A 118 29.80 -7.02 0.92
N LEU A 119 29.22 -7.73 1.89
CA LEU A 119 29.02 -7.23 3.25
C LEU A 119 30.24 -7.57 4.12
N ASN A 120 30.62 -6.67 5.01
CA ASN A 120 31.56 -7.02 6.06
C ASN A 120 30.91 -7.92 7.13
N ILE A 121 31.71 -8.50 8.02
CA ILE A 121 31.24 -9.47 9.03
C ILE A 121 30.13 -8.86 9.92
N LEU A 122 30.29 -7.61 10.34
CA LEU A 122 29.34 -6.92 11.20
C LEU A 122 28.02 -6.62 10.44
N GLU A 123 28.12 -6.12 9.23
CA GLU A 123 26.97 -5.86 8.36
C GLU A 123 26.21 -7.14 8.02
N PHE A 124 26.93 -8.23 7.77
CA PHE A 124 26.32 -9.54 7.55
C PHE A 124 25.57 -10.01 8.80
N PHE A 125 26.16 -9.85 9.97
CA PHE A 125 25.52 -10.23 11.23
C PHE A 125 24.24 -9.44 11.48
N MET A 126 24.25 -8.10 11.33
CA MET A 126 23.05 -7.26 11.43
C MET A 126 21.98 -7.66 10.42
N SER A 127 22.40 -7.95 9.20
CA SER A 127 21.52 -8.42 8.13
C SER A 127 20.83 -9.76 8.47
N SER A 128 21.52 -10.64 9.16
CA SER A 128 21.01 -11.99 9.52
C SER A 128 19.83 -11.93 10.52
N HIS A 129 19.77 -10.92 11.38
CA HIS A 129 18.64 -10.72 12.30
C HIS A 129 17.33 -10.48 11.55
N GLY A 130 17.34 -9.55 10.60
CA GLY A 130 16.18 -9.27 9.77
C GLY A 130 15.75 -10.46 8.91
N ALA A 131 16.70 -11.19 8.34
CA ALA A 131 16.44 -12.39 7.55
C ALA A 131 15.79 -13.51 8.41
N ARG A 132 16.33 -13.77 9.61
CA ARG A 132 15.78 -14.77 10.54
C ARG A 132 14.37 -14.40 10.99
N LYS A 133 14.13 -13.13 11.34
CA LYS A 133 12.79 -12.65 11.70
C LYS A 133 11.82 -12.81 10.53
N GLY A 134 12.22 -12.42 9.32
CA GLY A 134 11.40 -12.58 8.13
C GLY A 134 11.02 -14.03 7.85
N LEU A 135 11.96 -14.99 8.01
CA LEU A 135 11.67 -16.42 7.87
C LEU A 135 10.65 -16.89 8.91
N ALA A 136 10.82 -16.53 10.17
CA ALA A 136 9.90 -16.92 11.24
C ALA A 136 8.51 -16.29 11.04
N ASP A 137 8.44 -15.00 10.74
CA ASP A 137 7.19 -14.28 10.48
C ASP A 137 6.44 -14.88 9.29
N THR A 138 7.15 -15.24 8.21
CA THR A 138 6.54 -15.88 7.04
C THR A 138 5.92 -17.22 7.40
N ALA A 139 6.65 -18.06 8.14
CA ALA A 139 6.16 -19.38 8.57
C ALA A 139 4.88 -19.28 9.42
N LEU A 140 4.85 -18.33 10.37
CA LEU A 140 3.69 -18.12 11.25
C LEU A 140 2.50 -17.51 10.51
N ARG A 141 2.73 -16.48 9.72
CA ARG A 141 1.64 -15.79 8.98
C ARG A 141 1.02 -16.63 7.88
N THR A 142 1.75 -17.59 7.32
CA THR A 142 1.19 -18.54 6.35
C THR A 142 0.05 -19.35 6.98
N ALA A 143 0.22 -19.79 8.23
CA ALA A 143 -0.83 -20.49 8.96
C ALA A 143 -2.06 -19.59 9.20
N ASP A 144 -1.85 -18.32 9.60
CA ASP A 144 -2.94 -17.35 9.82
C ASP A 144 -3.72 -17.08 8.53
N SER A 145 -3.03 -16.91 7.41
CA SER A 145 -3.65 -16.71 6.09
C SER A 145 -4.46 -17.94 5.67
N GLY A 146 -3.92 -19.14 5.88
CA GLY A 146 -4.64 -20.40 5.60
C GLY A 146 -5.89 -20.55 6.47
N TYR A 147 -5.81 -20.21 7.75
CA TYR A 147 -6.95 -20.23 8.66
C TYR A 147 -8.02 -19.19 8.29
N LEU A 148 -7.61 -17.97 7.91
CA LEU A 148 -8.53 -16.95 7.39
C LEU A 148 -9.28 -17.45 6.16
N THR A 149 -8.55 -17.98 5.17
CA THR A 149 -9.12 -18.54 3.94
C THR A 149 -10.15 -19.63 4.24
N ARG A 150 -9.81 -20.58 5.14
CA ARG A 150 -10.72 -21.64 5.56
C ARG A 150 -12.00 -21.05 6.17
N ARG A 151 -11.92 -20.10 7.10
CA ARG A 151 -13.10 -19.46 7.70
C ARG A 151 -13.95 -18.74 6.68
N LEU A 152 -13.33 -18.06 5.71
CA LEU A 152 -14.05 -17.40 4.63
C LEU A 152 -14.82 -18.42 3.77
N VAL A 153 -14.20 -19.54 3.41
CA VAL A 153 -14.85 -20.62 2.68
C VAL A 153 -16.00 -21.21 3.49
N ASP A 154 -15.80 -21.50 4.78
CA ASP A 154 -16.82 -22.09 5.65
C ASP A 154 -18.07 -21.22 5.77
N ILE A 155 -17.93 -19.87 5.72
CA ILE A 155 -19.05 -18.94 5.78
C ILE A 155 -19.70 -18.75 4.40
N SER A 156 -18.91 -18.72 3.34
CA SER A 156 -19.38 -18.32 2.00
C SER A 156 -19.75 -19.47 1.08
N HIS A 157 -19.51 -20.72 1.46
CA HIS A 157 -19.76 -21.88 0.58
C HIS A 157 -21.24 -22.05 0.19
N GLU A 158 -22.18 -21.54 0.99
CA GLU A 158 -23.62 -21.53 0.67
C GLU A 158 -24.02 -20.46 -0.35
N VAL A 159 -23.12 -19.50 -0.67
CA VAL A 159 -23.39 -18.45 -1.65
C VAL A 159 -23.19 -19.00 -3.07
N ILE A 160 -24.26 -19.54 -3.62
CA ILE A 160 -24.32 -20.16 -4.95
C ILE A 160 -25.29 -19.37 -5.81
N VAL A 161 -25.07 -19.34 -7.13
CA VAL A 161 -26.01 -18.73 -8.08
C VAL A 161 -27.22 -19.68 -8.29
N ASN A 162 -28.34 -19.37 -7.64
CA ASN A 162 -29.52 -20.28 -7.63
C ASN A 162 -30.62 -19.87 -8.60
N HIS A 163 -30.79 -18.57 -8.88
CA HIS A 163 -31.93 -18.03 -9.63
C HIS A 163 -31.45 -17.17 -10.80
N ASP A 164 -32.29 -17.01 -11.80
CA ASP A 164 -31.99 -16.11 -12.93
C ASP A 164 -32.12 -14.64 -12.53
N ASP A 165 -33.25 -14.28 -11.90
CA ASP A 165 -33.51 -12.92 -11.46
C ASP A 165 -34.31 -12.95 -10.12
N CYS A 166 -33.89 -12.13 -9.17
CA CYS A 166 -34.58 -11.93 -7.89
C CYS A 166 -35.63 -10.80 -7.94
N GLY A 167 -35.76 -10.10 -9.08
CA GLY A 167 -36.70 -8.99 -9.23
C GLY A 167 -36.36 -7.76 -8.37
N CYS A 168 -35.11 -7.58 -7.94
CA CYS A 168 -34.75 -6.38 -7.18
C CYS A 168 -34.79 -5.13 -8.07
N GLU A 169 -35.36 -4.04 -7.55
CA GLU A 169 -35.54 -2.77 -8.25
C GLU A 169 -34.50 -1.72 -7.86
N HIS A 170 -33.81 -1.97 -6.77
CA HIS A 170 -32.82 -1.07 -6.22
C HIS A 170 -31.42 -1.63 -6.44
N GLY A 171 -30.52 -0.75 -6.84
CA GLY A 171 -29.10 -1.02 -7.01
C GLY A 171 -28.26 -0.15 -6.07
N ILE A 172 -27.00 -0.07 -6.38
CA ILE A 172 -26.05 0.87 -5.78
C ILE A 172 -25.63 1.84 -6.87
N VAL A 173 -25.65 3.13 -6.57
CA VAL A 173 -25.13 4.17 -7.45
C VAL A 173 -23.61 4.15 -7.34
N VAL A 174 -22.96 4.03 -8.49
CA VAL A 174 -21.50 3.99 -8.61
C VAL A 174 -21.03 5.18 -9.42
N SER A 175 -20.00 5.86 -8.95
CA SER A 175 -19.28 6.94 -9.60
C SER A 175 -17.77 6.66 -9.56
N ASP A 176 -16.96 7.54 -10.13
CA ASP A 176 -15.51 7.47 -9.98
C ASP A 176 -15.10 7.44 -8.50
N LEU A 177 -14.16 6.58 -8.17
CA LEU A 177 -13.57 6.55 -6.83
C LEU A 177 -12.50 7.61 -6.75
N MET A 178 -12.76 8.66 -5.99
CA MET A 178 -11.82 9.77 -5.80
C MET A 178 -11.27 9.77 -4.37
N ASP A 179 -9.97 9.92 -4.24
CA ASP A 179 -9.31 10.21 -2.96
C ASP A 179 -8.41 11.43 -3.10
N ALA A 180 -8.51 12.36 -2.16
CA ALA A 180 -7.76 13.62 -2.13
C ALA A 180 -7.78 14.45 -3.44
N GLY A 181 -8.76 14.20 -4.35
CA GLY A 181 -8.89 14.89 -5.64
C GLY A 181 -8.25 14.16 -6.82
N GLU A 182 -7.65 13.00 -6.60
CA GLU A 182 -7.17 12.11 -7.64
C GLU A 182 -8.17 10.96 -7.86
N VAL A 183 -8.36 10.57 -9.12
CA VAL A 183 -9.20 9.41 -9.48
C VAL A 183 -8.37 8.15 -9.27
N ILE A 184 -8.74 7.35 -8.26
CA ILE A 184 -8.09 6.06 -7.97
C ILE A 184 -8.57 5.01 -8.95
N GLU A 185 -9.89 4.95 -9.18
CA GLU A 185 -10.53 3.95 -10.03
C GLU A 185 -11.67 4.60 -10.81
N LYS A 186 -11.65 4.45 -12.13
CA LYS A 186 -12.63 5.03 -13.02
C LYS A 186 -13.97 4.30 -12.92
N LEU A 187 -15.05 5.02 -13.21
CA LEU A 187 -16.39 4.43 -13.28
C LEU A 187 -16.44 3.22 -14.23
N SER A 188 -15.81 3.30 -15.40
CA SER A 188 -15.78 2.23 -16.40
C SER A 188 -15.24 0.90 -15.83
N GLU A 189 -14.18 0.95 -15.04
CA GLU A 189 -13.58 -0.24 -14.42
C GLU A 189 -14.48 -0.82 -13.32
N ARG A 190 -15.15 0.04 -12.55
CA ARG A 190 -16.02 -0.35 -11.43
C ARG A 190 -17.34 -0.99 -11.86
N ILE A 191 -17.88 -0.60 -13.03
CA ILE A 191 -19.17 -1.09 -13.53
C ILE A 191 -19.03 -2.24 -14.53
N TYR A 192 -17.84 -2.51 -15.06
CA TYR A 192 -17.60 -3.58 -16.01
C TYR A 192 -18.13 -4.92 -15.49
N GLY A 193 -18.89 -5.61 -16.32
CA GLY A 193 -19.46 -6.92 -15.97
C GLY A 193 -20.61 -6.87 -14.96
N ARG A 194 -21.07 -5.70 -14.53
CA ARG A 194 -22.27 -5.54 -13.69
C ARG A 194 -23.53 -5.41 -14.55
N THR A 195 -24.67 -5.55 -13.93
CA THR A 195 -25.98 -5.43 -14.58
C THR A 195 -26.66 -4.14 -14.15
N LEU A 196 -27.27 -3.42 -15.10
CA LEU A 196 -28.01 -2.19 -14.82
C LEU A 196 -29.20 -2.46 -13.89
N ALA A 197 -29.36 -1.64 -12.86
CA ALA A 197 -30.53 -1.70 -11.94
C ALA A 197 -31.71 -0.93 -12.50
N LYS A 198 -31.48 0.16 -13.23
CA LYS A 198 -32.49 1.00 -13.92
C LYS A 198 -32.09 1.24 -15.36
N ASP A 199 -33.05 1.75 -16.15
CA ASP A 199 -32.79 2.18 -17.51
C ASP A 199 -31.77 3.33 -17.47
N LEU A 200 -30.74 3.23 -18.31
CA LEU A 200 -29.76 4.28 -18.49
C LEU A 200 -30.27 5.27 -19.53
N ILE A 201 -30.65 6.46 -19.07
CA ILE A 201 -31.24 7.50 -19.90
C ILE A 201 -30.28 8.69 -19.93
N HIS A 202 -29.92 9.15 -21.13
CA HIS A 202 -29.17 10.39 -21.33
C HIS A 202 -29.86 11.28 -22.35
N ASN A 203 -30.08 12.55 -22.02
CA ASN A 203 -30.76 13.53 -22.86
C ASN A 203 -32.16 13.10 -23.38
N GLY A 204 -32.86 12.22 -22.66
CA GLY A 204 -34.18 11.71 -23.01
C GLY A 204 -34.18 10.45 -23.91
N GLU A 205 -33.00 9.97 -24.33
CA GLU A 205 -32.84 8.71 -25.05
C GLU A 205 -32.43 7.58 -24.11
N VAL A 206 -33.02 6.40 -24.29
CA VAL A 206 -32.67 5.20 -23.54
C VAL A 206 -31.47 4.54 -24.21
N ILE A 207 -30.29 4.62 -23.55
CA ILE A 207 -29.04 4.03 -24.05
C ILE A 207 -29.04 2.53 -23.82
N ALA A 208 -29.49 2.11 -22.64
CA ALA A 208 -29.59 0.70 -22.26
C ALA A 208 -30.74 0.50 -21.28
N THR A 209 -31.42 -0.63 -21.39
CA THR A 209 -32.54 -0.99 -20.54
C THR A 209 -32.07 -1.66 -19.26
N ARG A 210 -32.90 -1.64 -18.23
CA ARG A 210 -32.71 -2.40 -17.00
C ARG A 210 -32.37 -3.86 -17.29
N ASN A 211 -31.59 -4.47 -16.43
CA ASN A 211 -31.11 -5.85 -16.53
C ASN A 211 -30.17 -6.14 -17.71
N THR A 212 -29.70 -5.11 -18.43
CA THR A 212 -28.65 -5.26 -19.43
C THR A 212 -27.29 -5.43 -18.75
N LEU A 213 -26.51 -6.41 -19.19
CA LEU A 213 -25.13 -6.61 -18.75
C LEU A 213 -24.24 -5.52 -19.36
N ILE A 214 -23.44 -4.86 -18.54
CA ILE A 214 -22.51 -3.82 -18.98
C ILE A 214 -21.26 -4.51 -19.56
N ASN A 215 -21.14 -4.43 -20.88
CA ASN A 215 -20.03 -4.94 -21.67
C ASN A 215 -19.15 -3.78 -22.19
N ASP A 216 -18.07 -4.12 -22.88
CA ASP A 216 -17.13 -3.13 -23.44
C ASP A 216 -17.79 -2.12 -24.39
N GLU A 217 -18.81 -2.54 -25.13
CA GLU A 217 -19.53 -1.65 -26.07
C GLU A 217 -20.35 -0.60 -25.30
N LEU A 218 -21.00 -1.00 -24.23
CA LEU A 218 -21.78 -0.09 -23.39
C LEU A 218 -20.88 0.85 -22.60
N ILE A 219 -19.72 0.38 -22.13
CA ILE A 219 -18.73 1.22 -21.46
C ILE A 219 -18.24 2.34 -22.38
N LYS A 220 -17.87 2.03 -23.62
CA LYS A 220 -17.46 3.06 -24.58
C LYS A 220 -18.53 4.15 -24.77
N LYS A 221 -19.81 3.75 -24.87
CA LYS A 221 -20.91 4.71 -24.92
C LYS A 221 -21.06 5.56 -23.67
N ILE A 222 -20.86 4.98 -22.50
CA ILE A 222 -20.91 5.67 -21.21
C ILE A 222 -19.79 6.71 -21.11
N GLU A 223 -18.58 6.37 -21.57
CA GLU A 223 -17.42 7.27 -21.61
C GLU A 223 -17.60 8.38 -22.66
N GLU A 224 -18.08 8.07 -23.86
CA GLU A 224 -18.35 9.05 -24.92
C GLU A 224 -19.41 10.09 -24.49
N LEU A 225 -20.37 9.70 -23.68
CA LEU A 225 -21.45 10.56 -23.19
C LEU A 225 -21.16 11.25 -21.86
N ASP A 226 -19.94 11.09 -21.30
CA ASP A 226 -19.49 11.64 -19.98
C ASP A 226 -20.50 11.36 -18.85
N ILE A 227 -21.03 10.14 -18.79
CA ILE A 227 -21.95 9.73 -17.73
C ILE A 227 -21.13 9.43 -16.48
N ARG A 228 -21.41 10.15 -15.40
CA ARG A 228 -20.60 10.11 -14.16
C ARG A 228 -21.13 9.18 -13.09
N GLU A 229 -22.38 8.78 -13.18
CA GLU A 229 -23.03 7.92 -12.20
C GLU A 229 -23.91 6.89 -12.90
N VAL A 230 -23.83 5.65 -12.45
CA VAL A 230 -24.64 4.54 -12.96
C VAL A 230 -25.17 3.72 -11.79
N GLU A 231 -26.46 3.37 -11.82
CA GLU A 231 -27.06 2.49 -10.81
C GLU A 231 -26.94 1.03 -11.28
N ILE A 232 -26.18 0.23 -10.54
CA ILE A 232 -25.88 -1.17 -10.86
C ILE A 232 -26.49 -2.12 -9.84
N ARG A 233 -26.85 -3.32 -10.27
CA ARG A 233 -27.23 -4.42 -9.39
C ARG A 233 -25.99 -5.05 -8.77
N THR A 234 -26.10 -5.45 -7.51
CA THR A 234 -25.02 -6.09 -6.77
C THR A 234 -25.51 -7.30 -5.99
N PRO A 235 -24.63 -8.26 -5.63
CA PRO A 235 -24.99 -9.33 -4.68
C PRO A 235 -25.47 -8.80 -3.35
N LEU A 236 -25.02 -7.62 -2.91
CA LEU A 236 -25.38 -7.02 -1.61
C LEU A 236 -26.84 -6.58 -1.53
N THR A 237 -27.45 -6.26 -2.68
CA THR A 237 -28.87 -5.85 -2.75
C THR A 237 -29.79 -6.96 -3.24
N CYS A 238 -29.25 -8.18 -3.40
CA CYS A 238 -30.02 -9.31 -3.85
C CYS A 238 -31.11 -9.70 -2.83
N LYS A 239 -32.37 -9.88 -3.29
CA LYS A 239 -33.52 -10.19 -2.43
C LYS A 239 -33.59 -11.67 -2.00
N LEU A 240 -32.68 -12.52 -2.49
CA LEU A 240 -32.67 -13.94 -2.12
C LEU A 240 -32.15 -14.13 -0.69
N GLU A 241 -32.80 -14.95 0.08
CA GLU A 241 -32.38 -15.32 1.43
C GLU A 241 -31.09 -16.19 1.42
N LYS A 242 -30.96 -17.07 0.41
CA LYS A 242 -29.80 -17.93 0.23
C LYS A 242 -29.27 -17.84 -1.19
N GLY A 243 -27.96 -17.65 -1.30
CA GLY A 243 -27.28 -17.50 -2.60
C GLY A 243 -27.53 -16.15 -3.24
N VAL A 244 -27.27 -16.07 -4.53
CA VAL A 244 -27.42 -14.87 -5.36
C VAL A 244 -28.10 -15.22 -6.70
N CYS A 245 -28.71 -14.24 -7.36
CA CYS A 245 -29.21 -14.45 -8.71
C CYS A 245 -28.18 -14.04 -9.76
N ARG A 246 -28.32 -14.57 -10.99
CA ARG A 246 -27.45 -14.28 -12.12
C ARG A 246 -27.33 -12.77 -12.41
N LYS A 247 -28.49 -12.07 -12.43
CA LYS A 247 -28.53 -10.63 -12.71
C LYS A 247 -27.84 -9.76 -11.66
N CYS A 248 -27.91 -10.12 -10.36
CA CYS A 248 -27.23 -9.40 -9.31
C CYS A 248 -25.72 -9.69 -9.28
N TYR A 249 -25.29 -10.86 -9.71
CA TYR A 249 -23.87 -11.19 -9.80
C TYR A 249 -23.24 -10.56 -11.04
N GLY A 250 -23.81 -10.81 -12.23
CA GLY A 250 -23.37 -10.26 -13.50
C GLY A 250 -22.48 -11.19 -14.31
N LEU A 251 -21.30 -10.72 -14.69
CA LEU A 251 -20.35 -11.38 -15.57
C LEU A 251 -19.55 -12.46 -14.87
N ASP A 252 -19.36 -13.59 -15.54
CA ASP A 252 -18.32 -14.55 -15.21
C ASP A 252 -17.01 -14.16 -15.89
N LEU A 253 -15.98 -13.87 -15.10
CA LEU A 253 -14.67 -13.40 -15.58
C LEU A 253 -13.88 -14.46 -16.36
N SER A 254 -14.25 -15.76 -16.25
CA SER A 254 -13.54 -16.85 -16.91
C SER A 254 -13.88 -16.93 -18.42
N ASN A 255 -15.14 -16.65 -18.76
CA ASN A 255 -15.66 -16.81 -20.12
C ASN A 255 -16.26 -15.52 -20.73
N HIS A 256 -16.25 -14.42 -19.98
CA HIS A 256 -16.83 -13.12 -20.35
C HIS A 256 -18.31 -13.18 -20.76
N LYS A 257 -19.06 -14.10 -20.16
CA LYS A 257 -20.51 -14.26 -20.35
C LYS A 257 -21.24 -14.07 -19.03
N GLU A 258 -22.57 -13.93 -19.10
CA GLU A 258 -23.38 -13.94 -17.88
C GLU A 258 -23.22 -15.24 -17.12
N ILE A 259 -23.04 -15.14 -15.80
CA ILE A 259 -22.79 -16.29 -14.91
C ILE A 259 -23.87 -17.37 -15.05
N LEU A 260 -23.45 -18.64 -14.94
CA LEU A 260 -24.36 -19.78 -15.00
C LEU A 260 -24.94 -20.10 -13.61
N LYS A 261 -26.12 -20.75 -13.60
CA LYS A 261 -26.66 -21.31 -12.36
C LYS A 261 -25.79 -22.47 -11.88
N GLY A 262 -25.64 -22.57 -10.56
CA GLY A 262 -24.86 -23.62 -9.91
C GLY A 262 -23.43 -23.19 -9.59
N GLU A 263 -22.96 -22.03 -10.05
CA GLU A 263 -21.63 -21.55 -9.74
C GLU A 263 -21.50 -21.15 -8.27
N ALA A 264 -20.45 -21.64 -7.62
CA ALA A 264 -20.16 -21.42 -6.20
C ALA A 264 -19.34 -20.13 -6.01
N VAL A 265 -19.97 -19.00 -6.29
CA VAL A 265 -19.33 -17.67 -6.28
C VAL A 265 -18.76 -17.28 -4.93
N GLY A 266 -19.34 -17.76 -3.85
CA GLY A 266 -18.82 -17.52 -2.50
C GLY A 266 -17.46 -18.18 -2.25
N VAL A 267 -17.27 -19.40 -2.72
CA VAL A 267 -15.98 -20.11 -2.65
C VAL A 267 -14.94 -19.41 -3.52
N ILE A 268 -15.32 -18.99 -4.73
CA ILE A 268 -14.44 -18.21 -5.64
C ILE A 268 -13.97 -16.93 -4.95
N ALA A 269 -14.90 -16.19 -4.33
CA ALA A 269 -14.57 -14.95 -3.61
C ALA A 269 -13.62 -15.22 -2.42
N ALA A 270 -13.89 -16.27 -1.62
CA ALA A 270 -13.04 -16.63 -0.49
C ALA A 270 -11.62 -17.00 -0.92
N GLN A 271 -11.48 -17.75 -2.01
CA GLN A 271 -10.19 -18.14 -2.58
C GLN A 271 -9.45 -16.93 -3.16
N SER A 272 -10.15 -16.01 -3.85
CA SER A 272 -9.58 -14.80 -4.41
C SER A 272 -9.07 -13.82 -3.34
N ILE A 273 -9.67 -13.84 -2.14
CA ILE A 273 -9.21 -13.06 -0.99
C ILE A 273 -8.05 -13.77 -0.27
N GLY A 274 -8.11 -15.09 -0.17
CA GLY A 274 -7.13 -15.88 0.57
C GLY A 274 -5.79 -16.06 -0.15
N GLU A 275 -5.80 -16.20 -1.47
CA GLU A 275 -4.59 -16.41 -2.26
C GLU A 275 -3.60 -15.25 -2.12
N PRO A 276 -3.97 -13.96 -2.33
CA PRO A 276 -3.07 -12.84 -2.12
C PRO A 276 -2.57 -12.72 -0.67
N GLY A 277 -3.38 -13.11 0.32
CA GLY A 277 -2.96 -13.15 1.71
C GLY A 277 -1.75 -14.05 1.92
N THR A 278 -1.73 -15.22 1.32
CA THR A 278 -0.59 -16.15 1.35
C THR A 278 0.61 -15.57 0.60
N GLN A 279 0.43 -14.97 -0.57
CA GLN A 279 1.52 -14.35 -1.34
C GLN A 279 2.12 -13.13 -0.62
N LEU A 280 1.31 -12.28 0.01
CA LEU A 280 1.78 -11.13 0.79
C LEU A 280 2.67 -11.56 1.96
N THR A 281 2.32 -12.66 2.63
CA THR A 281 3.16 -13.22 3.71
C THR A 281 4.50 -13.70 3.19
N MET A 282 4.55 -14.27 1.98
CA MET A 282 5.80 -14.68 1.33
C MET A 282 6.63 -13.46 0.86
N ARG A 283 5.99 -12.37 0.39
CA ARG A 283 6.70 -11.16 -0.08
C ARG A 283 7.41 -10.40 1.04
N THR A 284 6.90 -10.39 2.26
CA THR A 284 7.57 -9.74 3.40
C THR A 284 8.94 -10.35 3.71
N PHE A 285 9.18 -11.60 3.36
CA PHE A 285 10.48 -12.25 3.45
C PHE A 285 11.53 -11.64 2.51
N HIS A 286 11.14 -11.22 1.31
CA HIS A 286 12.07 -10.69 0.30
C HIS A 286 12.62 -9.29 0.62
N THR A 287 11.98 -8.53 1.51
CA THR A 287 12.48 -7.22 1.96
C THR A 287 13.59 -7.32 3.02
N GLY A 288 13.75 -8.49 3.65
CA GLY A 288 14.91 -8.80 4.50
C GLY A 288 15.09 -7.89 5.73
N GLY A 289 13.99 -7.31 6.26
CA GLY A 289 14.04 -6.44 7.44
C GLY A 289 14.62 -5.03 7.18
N VAL A 290 14.72 -4.62 5.93
CA VAL A 290 15.14 -3.25 5.59
C VAL A 290 14.04 -2.26 5.98
N ALA A 291 14.41 -1.21 6.72
CA ALA A 291 13.50 -0.14 7.09
C ALA A 291 13.10 0.66 5.83
N THR A 292 11.81 0.89 5.64
CA THR A 292 11.29 1.77 4.58
C THR A 292 11.13 3.19 5.09
N ALA A 293 11.19 4.19 4.21
CA ALA A 293 11.00 5.60 4.57
C ALA A 293 9.69 5.84 5.33
N ALA A 294 8.64 5.11 5.01
CA ALA A 294 7.35 5.17 5.71
C ALA A 294 7.42 4.71 7.18
N SER A 295 8.38 3.84 7.54
CA SER A 295 8.59 3.42 8.94
C SER A 295 9.44 4.41 9.75
N VAL A 296 10.02 5.40 9.09
CA VAL A 296 10.87 6.44 9.69
C VAL A 296 10.09 7.74 9.95
N GLN A 297 9.00 7.97 9.22
CA GLN A 297 8.14 9.14 9.43
C GLN A 297 7.32 8.97 10.71
N SER A 298 7.89 9.40 11.83
CA SER A 298 7.20 9.43 13.12
C SER A 298 6.46 10.76 13.40
N ASP A 299 6.79 11.83 12.68
CA ASP A 299 6.22 13.15 12.90
C ASP A 299 5.55 13.69 11.63
N TYR A 300 4.28 14.05 11.74
CA TYR A 300 3.55 14.76 10.68
C TYR A 300 3.72 16.26 10.90
N LYS A 301 4.29 16.96 9.92
CA LYS A 301 4.32 18.42 9.86
C LYS A 301 3.22 18.93 8.96
N ALA A 302 2.64 20.07 9.30
CA ALA A 302 1.59 20.67 8.50
C ALA A 302 2.11 21.15 7.15
N ASP A 303 1.60 20.61 6.04
CA ASP A 303 1.95 21.04 4.68
C ASP A 303 1.31 22.37 4.31
N VAL A 304 0.24 22.74 5.01
CA VAL A 304 -0.51 23.99 4.78
C VAL A 304 -0.82 24.70 6.09
N SER A 305 -0.89 26.04 6.00
CA SER A 305 -1.34 26.86 7.13
C SER A 305 -2.87 26.85 7.20
N GLY A 306 -3.42 26.66 8.39
CA GLY A 306 -4.88 26.66 8.57
C GLY A 306 -5.33 26.26 9.96
N LYS A 307 -6.64 26.23 10.15
CA LYS A 307 -7.26 25.75 11.39
C LYS A 307 -7.34 24.23 11.38
N VAL A 308 -6.88 23.63 12.45
CA VAL A 308 -6.94 22.17 12.69
C VAL A 308 -8.35 21.78 13.10
N LYS A 309 -8.87 20.71 12.50
CA LYS A 309 -10.11 20.07 12.91
C LYS A 309 -9.87 18.58 13.14
N PHE A 310 -10.31 18.09 14.28
CA PHE A 310 -10.27 16.67 14.61
C PHE A 310 -11.54 15.96 14.11
N ARG A 311 -11.37 14.77 13.57
CA ARG A 311 -12.47 13.89 13.19
C ARG A 311 -12.19 12.47 13.64
N ASN A 312 -13.06 11.91 14.46
CA ASN A 312 -12.91 10.58 15.06
C ASN A 312 -11.58 10.42 15.84
N ILE A 313 -11.13 11.47 16.51
CA ILE A 313 -9.95 11.43 17.38
C ILE A 313 -10.43 11.43 18.82
N GLU A 314 -10.16 10.35 19.53
CA GLU A 314 -10.30 10.25 20.98
C GLU A 314 -8.89 10.24 21.57
N THR A 315 -8.68 11.04 22.60
CA THR A 315 -7.38 11.20 23.25
C THR A 315 -7.43 10.81 24.71
N LEU A 316 -6.35 10.24 25.21
CA LEU A 316 -6.07 10.06 26.63
C LEU A 316 -4.84 10.87 27.00
N VAL A 317 -4.84 11.47 28.18
CA VAL A 317 -3.67 12.19 28.69
C VAL A 317 -2.78 11.19 29.43
N ASN A 318 -1.52 11.10 29.01
CA ASN A 318 -0.50 10.26 29.64
C ASN A 318 -0.05 10.86 30.99
N GLU A 319 0.67 10.08 31.79
CA GLU A 319 1.28 10.52 33.05
C GLU A 319 2.22 11.73 32.88
N GLU A 320 2.76 11.93 31.69
CA GLU A 320 3.59 13.08 31.30
C GLU A 320 2.78 14.32 30.84
N GLY A 321 1.44 14.26 30.87
CA GLY A 321 0.57 15.34 30.42
C GLY A 321 0.42 15.51 28.91
N LYS A 322 0.86 14.52 28.11
CA LYS A 322 0.74 14.52 26.63
C LYS A 322 -0.56 13.83 26.20
N GLU A 323 -1.25 14.38 25.22
CA GLU A 323 -2.44 13.76 24.63
C GLU A 323 -2.03 12.68 23.63
N ILE A 324 -2.45 11.44 23.87
CA ILE A 324 -2.21 10.27 23.01
C ILE A 324 -3.52 9.86 22.36
N VAL A 325 -3.48 9.63 21.05
CA VAL A 325 -4.63 9.16 20.26
C VAL A 325 -4.91 7.69 20.55
N VAL A 326 -6.16 7.38 20.90
CA VAL A 326 -6.61 6.01 21.18
C VAL A 326 -7.45 5.43 20.02
N SER A 327 -8.07 6.29 19.23
CA SER A 327 -8.91 5.90 18.09
C SER A 327 -8.09 5.26 16.97
N GLN A 328 -8.61 4.19 16.35
CA GLN A 328 -7.94 3.47 15.26
C GLN A 328 -8.00 4.20 13.90
N ASN A 329 -8.97 5.11 13.70
CA ASN A 329 -9.21 5.83 12.44
C ASN A 329 -9.33 7.33 12.67
N GLY A 330 -8.44 7.90 13.47
CA GLY A 330 -8.37 9.34 13.73
C GLY A 330 -7.93 10.11 12.48
N ARG A 331 -8.59 11.24 12.20
CA ARG A 331 -8.22 12.12 11.09
C ARG A 331 -8.08 13.55 11.57
N LEU A 332 -6.97 14.17 11.20
CA LEU A 332 -6.71 15.59 11.41
C LEU A 332 -6.86 16.31 10.07
N ILE A 333 -7.67 17.37 10.04
CA ILE A 333 -8.00 18.10 8.81
C ILE A 333 -7.49 19.54 8.95
N ILE A 334 -6.71 20.00 7.98
CA ILE A 334 -6.23 21.38 7.87
C ILE A 334 -6.65 21.92 6.49
N GLY A 335 -7.70 22.75 6.46
CA GLY A 335 -8.25 23.23 5.19
C GLY A 335 -8.83 22.11 4.33
N LYS A 336 -8.16 21.78 3.21
CA LYS A 336 -8.52 20.67 2.33
C LYS A 336 -7.66 19.41 2.55
N HIS A 337 -6.58 19.51 3.32
CA HIS A 337 -5.64 18.41 3.56
C HIS A 337 -6.11 17.56 4.74
N ARG A 338 -5.98 16.25 4.60
CA ARG A 338 -6.37 15.24 5.60
C ARG A 338 -5.14 14.42 5.97
N TYR A 339 -4.90 14.29 7.26
CA TYR A 339 -3.83 13.47 7.82
C TYR A 339 -4.47 12.34 8.61
N GLU A 340 -4.14 11.11 8.30
CA GLU A 340 -4.57 9.94 9.08
C GLU A 340 -3.62 9.76 10.26
N ILE A 341 -4.19 9.75 11.45
CA ILE A 341 -3.42 9.63 12.68
C ILE A 341 -3.64 8.23 13.27
N GLN A 342 -2.55 7.52 13.48
CA GLN A 342 -2.59 6.17 14.04
C GLN A 342 -2.78 6.19 15.55
N SER A 343 -3.42 5.14 16.10
CA SER A 343 -3.50 4.94 17.54
C SER A 343 -2.09 4.86 18.15
N GLY A 344 -1.89 5.52 19.29
CA GLY A 344 -0.60 5.66 19.95
C GLY A 344 0.20 6.92 19.55
N SER A 345 -0.28 7.71 18.58
CA SER A 345 0.35 8.97 18.19
C SER A 345 0.15 10.04 19.26
N THR A 346 1.19 10.83 19.54
CA THR A 346 1.11 11.98 20.44
C THR A 346 0.69 13.23 19.65
N LEU A 347 -0.33 13.93 20.13
CA LEU A 347 -0.79 15.17 19.53
C LEU A 347 -0.06 16.38 20.14
N HIS A 348 0.46 17.23 19.27
CA HIS A 348 1.07 18.53 19.66
C HIS A 348 0.15 19.70 19.39
N VAL A 349 -1.06 19.47 18.89
CA VAL A 349 -2.06 20.48 18.55
C VAL A 349 -3.42 20.05 19.07
N LYS A 350 -4.28 21.02 19.40
CA LYS A 350 -5.66 20.81 19.84
C LYS A 350 -6.64 21.10 18.73
N ASP A 351 -7.86 20.59 18.89
CA ASP A 351 -8.93 20.91 17.95
C ASP A 351 -9.23 22.40 17.95
N GLY A 352 -9.19 23.01 16.78
CA GLY A 352 -9.38 24.46 16.60
C GLY A 352 -8.10 25.30 16.58
N ASP A 353 -6.92 24.74 16.87
CA ASP A 353 -5.64 25.47 16.80
C ASP A 353 -5.32 25.91 15.37
N THR A 354 -4.61 27.02 15.27
CA THR A 354 -4.12 27.52 13.98
C THR A 354 -2.65 27.16 13.82
N VAL A 355 -2.34 26.35 12.81
CA VAL A 355 -0.98 25.92 12.48
C VAL A 355 -0.45 26.65 11.25
N LYS A 356 0.87 26.81 11.18
CA LYS A 356 1.59 27.30 10.01
C LYS A 356 2.24 26.15 9.28
N LYS A 357 2.52 26.33 8.00
CA LYS A 357 3.27 25.35 7.21
C LYS A 357 4.67 25.14 7.80
N GLY A 358 5.06 23.88 8.04
CA GLY A 358 6.39 23.44 8.51
C GLY A 358 6.38 22.95 9.95
#